data_c659213ad9aa65fc777773a0a22e5099
#
_entry.id   c659213ad9aa65fc777773a0a22e5099
#
_cell.length_a   1.000
_cell.length_b   1.000
_cell.length_c   1.000
_cell.angle_alpha   90.00
_cell.angle_beta   90.00
_cell.angle_gamma   90.00
#
_symmetry.space_group_name_H-M   'P 1'
#
loop_
_entity.id
_entity.type
_entity.pdbx_description
1 polymer ?
#
loop_
_entity_poly.entity_id
_entity_poly.type
_entity_poly.pdbx_seq_one_letter_code
_entity_poly.pdbx_strand_id
1 'polypeptide(L)'
;EISKINDSVNTEGLNIQNVAETRSGAAISSIQLPDGDSGSYPAIFKQGHTKKLKQERKGVESWHDVFPGLAPQILSWKKKGKSASLLIEHLSGNTFEQIVLNGSTETLNDVLQELKNTLHSVWTETLADKPVSAEFMRQLDKRISDVYAVHPEFQDRLQVICGLEVPSFDSLAAKAAEIETGLQAPFSVYIHGDFNIDNLIYDANNRQIRYVDLHRSRYMDYVQDVSVFMVSNYRLQVLDPVVRRRIAGVICNFYRIAAEFAANNKDSSFELRLAFGLVRSLATSTRFILDRDLARGMFLRARYLLEQIIRLEPAAYEDYRVPVEEIFCG
;
A
#
# COMPACT_ATOMS: atom_id res chain seq x y z
N GLU A 1 -3.09 -33.03 -0.98
CA GLU A 1 -4.29 -32.14 -0.78
C GLU A 1 -4.74 -31.48 -2.07
N ILE A 2 -3.83 -31.18 -3.02
CA ILE A 2 -4.16 -30.61 -4.34
C ILE A 2 -4.97 -31.59 -5.17
N SER A 3 -4.76 -32.90 -5.03
CA SER A 3 -5.58 -33.93 -5.68
C SER A 3 -7.08 -33.89 -5.27
N LYS A 4 -7.43 -33.18 -4.19
CA LYS A 4 -8.82 -33.01 -3.72
C LYS A 4 -9.50 -31.74 -4.23
N ILE A 5 -8.79 -30.92 -5.04
CA ILE A 5 -9.38 -29.75 -5.70
C ILE A 5 -10.24 -30.19 -6.91
N ASN A 6 -10.17 -31.48 -7.25
CA ASN A 6 -10.62 -31.96 -8.54
C ASN A 6 -11.80 -32.93 -8.50
N ASP A 7 -12.97 -32.41 -8.82
CA ASP A 7 -13.99 -33.19 -9.52
C ASP A 7 -14.16 -32.70 -10.98
N SER A 8 -13.33 -31.79 -11.48
CA SER A 8 -13.43 -31.25 -12.84
C SER A 8 -12.11 -30.84 -13.53
N VAL A 9 -10.95 -30.98 -12.88
CA VAL A 9 -9.65 -30.72 -13.53
C VAL A 9 -8.75 -31.93 -13.40
N ASN A 10 -8.30 -32.49 -14.51
CA ASN A 10 -7.35 -33.60 -14.54
C ASN A 10 -6.02 -33.12 -13.96
N THR A 11 -5.55 -33.73 -12.86
CA THR A 11 -4.33 -33.35 -12.14
C THR A 11 -3.07 -33.99 -12.71
N GLU A 12 -3.16 -34.86 -13.69
CA GLU A 12 -2.02 -35.44 -14.39
C GLU A 12 -1.36 -34.36 -15.25
N GLY A 13 -0.16 -33.95 -14.87
CA GLY A 13 0.63 -32.93 -15.60
C GLY A 13 0.73 -31.56 -14.94
N LEU A 14 0.16 -31.34 -13.76
CA LEU A 14 0.29 -30.08 -13.05
C LEU A 14 1.72 -29.89 -12.51
N ASN A 15 2.42 -28.88 -13.01
CA ASN A 15 3.71 -28.45 -12.46
C ASN A 15 3.44 -27.39 -11.38
N ILE A 16 3.73 -27.74 -10.12
CA ILE A 16 3.47 -26.89 -8.97
C ILE A 16 4.81 -26.40 -8.43
N GLN A 17 5.00 -25.08 -8.43
CA GLN A 17 6.11 -24.43 -7.77
C GLN A 17 5.61 -23.61 -6.59
N ASN A 18 6.15 -23.86 -5.39
CA ASN A 18 5.91 -22.97 -4.26
C ASN A 18 6.60 -21.64 -4.51
N VAL A 19 5.83 -20.56 -4.62
CA VAL A 19 6.34 -19.23 -4.97
C VAL A 19 6.74 -18.46 -3.71
N ALA A 20 5.99 -18.53 -2.64
CA ALA A 20 6.31 -17.90 -1.35
C ALA A 20 5.30 -18.28 -0.25
N GLU A 21 5.75 -18.23 1.01
CA GLU A 21 4.83 -18.01 2.14
C GLU A 21 4.59 -16.50 2.29
N THR A 22 3.32 -16.09 2.25
CA THR A 22 3.00 -14.68 2.47
C THR A 22 3.23 -14.30 3.91
N ARG A 23 3.59 -13.02 4.16
CA ARG A 23 3.64 -12.40 5.51
C ARG A 23 2.36 -12.62 6.33
N SER A 24 1.31 -13.08 5.72
CA SER A 24 -0.01 -13.33 6.30
C SER A 24 -0.35 -14.82 6.47
N GLY A 25 0.61 -15.73 6.29
CA GLY A 25 0.43 -17.18 6.51
C GLY A 25 -0.45 -17.88 5.47
N ALA A 26 -0.67 -17.30 4.29
CA ALA A 26 -1.28 -18.01 3.17
C ALA A 26 -0.18 -18.65 2.32
N ALA A 27 -0.31 -19.93 1.97
CA ALA A 27 0.56 -20.58 1.01
C ALA A 27 0.18 -20.11 -0.41
N ILE A 28 1.18 -19.68 -1.17
CA ILE A 28 1.03 -19.30 -2.58
C ILE A 28 1.85 -20.28 -3.43
N SER A 29 1.20 -20.88 -4.41
CA SER A 29 1.83 -21.77 -5.36
C SER A 29 1.49 -21.33 -6.79
N SER A 30 2.50 -21.26 -7.65
CA SER A 30 2.29 -21.13 -9.09
C SER A 30 1.91 -22.51 -9.65
N ILE A 31 0.88 -22.55 -10.47
CA ILE A 31 0.39 -23.78 -11.10
C ILE A 31 0.32 -23.53 -12.59
N GLN A 32 0.91 -24.45 -13.38
CA GLN A 32 0.67 -24.49 -14.80
C GLN A 32 -0.51 -25.41 -15.08
N LEU A 33 -1.61 -24.85 -15.59
CA LEU A 33 -2.77 -25.61 -16.00
C LEU A 33 -2.57 -26.08 -17.44
N PRO A 34 -2.75 -27.38 -17.77
CA PRO A 34 -2.77 -27.83 -19.16
C PRO A 34 -3.97 -27.20 -19.87
N ASP A 35 -3.71 -26.58 -21.00
CA ASP A 35 -4.78 -26.09 -21.87
C ASP A 35 -5.29 -27.22 -22.74
N GLY A 36 -6.60 -27.28 -22.97
CA GLY A 36 -7.23 -28.36 -23.71
C GLY A 36 -6.82 -28.45 -25.19
N ASP A 37 -6.20 -27.42 -25.77
CA ASP A 37 -5.85 -27.41 -27.20
C ASP A 37 -4.49 -26.78 -27.58
N SER A 38 -3.74 -26.08 -26.76
CA SER A 38 -2.37 -25.64 -27.07
C SER A 38 -1.78 -24.57 -26.12
N GLY A 39 -1.83 -24.78 -24.84
CA GLY A 39 -1.12 -23.84 -23.95
C GLY A 39 -1.26 -24.15 -22.46
N SER A 40 -0.28 -23.72 -21.71
CA SER A 40 -0.30 -23.78 -20.24
C SER A 40 -0.64 -22.38 -19.71
N TYR A 41 -1.76 -22.23 -19.03
CA TYR A 41 -2.07 -20.96 -18.35
C TYR A 41 -1.45 -20.96 -16.95
N PRO A 42 -0.53 -20.04 -16.64
CA PRO A 42 -0.03 -19.93 -15.30
C PRO A 42 -1.13 -19.37 -14.37
N ALA A 43 -1.30 -20.00 -13.21
CA ALA A 43 -2.28 -19.60 -12.22
C ALA A 43 -1.63 -19.52 -10.83
N ILE A 44 -2.18 -18.67 -9.95
CA ILE A 44 -1.77 -18.54 -8.56
C ILE A 44 -2.80 -19.22 -7.67
N PHE A 45 -2.35 -20.21 -6.91
CA PHE A 45 -3.15 -20.88 -5.91
C PHE A 45 -2.86 -20.29 -4.52
N LYS A 46 -3.90 -19.84 -3.83
CA LYS A 46 -3.83 -19.34 -2.46
C LYS A 46 -4.69 -20.22 -1.55
N GLN A 47 -4.12 -20.69 -0.45
CA GLN A 47 -4.85 -21.43 0.58
C GLN A 47 -4.66 -20.74 1.93
N GLY A 48 -5.74 -20.62 2.70
CA GLY A 48 -5.69 -19.98 4.01
C GLY A 48 -7.05 -19.88 4.70
N HIS A 49 -7.12 -19.00 5.70
CA HIS A 49 -8.35 -18.81 6.47
C HIS A 49 -9.49 -18.23 5.62
N THR A 50 -10.67 -18.86 5.70
CA THR A 50 -11.85 -18.51 4.89
C THR A 50 -12.20 -17.01 4.89
N LYS A 51 -12.11 -16.35 6.06
CA LYS A 51 -12.47 -14.92 6.18
C LYS A 51 -11.58 -14.04 5.29
N LYS A 52 -10.26 -14.28 5.31
CA LYS A 52 -9.29 -13.49 4.53
C LYS A 52 -9.46 -13.72 3.04
N LEU A 53 -9.48 -14.98 2.60
CA LEU A 53 -9.62 -15.30 1.17
C LEU A 53 -11.00 -14.90 0.60
N LYS A 54 -12.06 -14.91 1.44
CA LYS A 54 -13.36 -14.36 1.04
C LYS A 54 -13.30 -12.84 0.85
N GLN A 55 -12.53 -12.11 1.66
CA GLN A 55 -12.34 -10.67 1.48
C GLN A 55 -11.53 -10.38 0.22
N GLU A 56 -10.47 -11.15 -0.05
CA GLU A 56 -9.69 -11.02 -1.28
C GLU A 56 -10.53 -11.30 -2.53
N ARG A 57 -11.28 -12.40 -2.53
CA ARG A 57 -12.22 -12.73 -3.60
C ARG A 57 -13.20 -11.57 -3.85
N LYS A 58 -13.81 -11.03 -2.80
CA LYS A 58 -14.73 -9.88 -2.92
C LYS A 58 -14.04 -8.64 -3.48
N GLY A 59 -12.79 -8.38 -3.07
CA GLY A 59 -12.00 -7.29 -3.61
C GLY A 59 -11.78 -7.43 -5.11
N VAL A 60 -11.41 -8.64 -5.57
CA VAL A 60 -11.23 -8.93 -7.00
C VAL A 60 -12.55 -8.73 -7.76
N GLU A 61 -13.66 -9.33 -7.28
CA GLU A 61 -14.99 -9.19 -7.88
C GLU A 61 -15.41 -7.71 -7.96
N SER A 62 -15.20 -6.96 -6.88
CA SER A 62 -15.54 -5.52 -6.83
C SER A 62 -14.71 -4.69 -7.82
N TRP A 63 -13.43 -5.00 -8.03
CA TRP A 63 -12.63 -4.32 -9.05
C TRP A 63 -13.10 -4.63 -10.47
N HIS A 64 -13.57 -5.85 -10.73
CA HIS A 64 -14.19 -6.17 -12.03
C HIS A 64 -15.46 -5.36 -12.30
N ASP A 65 -16.24 -5.08 -11.24
CA ASP A 65 -17.47 -4.29 -11.36
C ASP A 65 -17.19 -2.79 -11.46
N VAL A 66 -16.20 -2.28 -10.71
CA VAL A 66 -15.93 -0.84 -10.59
C VAL A 66 -15.00 -0.34 -11.69
N PHE A 67 -13.93 -1.07 -11.98
CA PHE A 67 -12.93 -0.73 -12.99
C PHE A 67 -12.34 -2.00 -13.62
N PRO A 68 -12.94 -2.53 -14.69
CA PRO A 68 -12.52 -3.76 -15.34
C PRO A 68 -11.06 -3.69 -15.86
N GLY A 69 -10.36 -4.83 -15.78
CA GLY A 69 -9.00 -4.98 -16.32
C GLY A 69 -7.87 -4.78 -15.33
N LEU A 70 -8.10 -4.21 -14.14
CA LEU A 70 -7.06 -4.03 -13.13
C LEU A 70 -6.84 -5.26 -12.25
N ALA A 71 -7.86 -6.06 -12.00
CA ALA A 71 -7.78 -7.25 -11.14
C ALA A 71 -7.56 -8.54 -11.94
N PRO A 72 -6.92 -9.58 -11.35
CA PRO A 72 -6.81 -10.90 -11.97
C PRO A 72 -8.15 -11.58 -12.08
N GLN A 73 -8.31 -12.50 -13.05
CA GLN A 73 -9.50 -13.34 -13.17
C GLN A 73 -9.54 -14.38 -12.03
N ILE A 74 -10.75 -14.63 -11.49
CA ILE A 74 -10.97 -15.72 -10.54
C ILE A 74 -11.27 -16.99 -11.34
N LEU A 75 -10.38 -17.98 -11.24
CA LEU A 75 -10.50 -19.25 -11.95
C LEU A 75 -11.26 -20.29 -11.13
N SER A 76 -11.08 -20.30 -9.80
CA SER A 76 -11.79 -21.22 -8.91
C SER A 76 -11.83 -20.72 -7.47
N TRP A 77 -12.90 -21.09 -6.77
CA TRP A 77 -13.07 -20.85 -5.34
C TRP A 77 -13.66 -22.08 -4.67
N LYS A 78 -13.01 -22.57 -3.61
CA LYS A 78 -13.53 -23.65 -2.77
C LYS A 78 -13.44 -23.29 -1.30
N LYS A 79 -14.47 -23.62 -0.52
CA LYS A 79 -14.54 -23.41 0.92
C LYS A 79 -14.76 -24.74 1.63
N LYS A 80 -13.96 -25.02 2.68
CA LYS A 80 -14.10 -26.19 3.55
C LYS A 80 -13.98 -25.77 5.02
N GLY A 81 -15.08 -25.54 5.69
CA GLY A 81 -15.11 -25.09 7.08
C GLY A 81 -14.44 -23.71 7.28
N LYS A 82 -13.38 -23.69 8.12
CA LYS A 82 -12.58 -22.46 8.38
C LYS A 82 -11.48 -22.20 7.36
N SER A 83 -11.21 -23.13 6.44
CA SER A 83 -10.23 -23.02 5.37
C SER A 83 -10.91 -22.76 4.03
N ALA A 84 -10.24 -22.06 3.15
CA ALA A 84 -10.66 -21.85 1.78
C ALA A 84 -9.46 -21.89 0.84
N SER A 85 -9.73 -22.07 -0.44
CA SER A 85 -8.74 -21.93 -1.52
C SER A 85 -9.29 -21.04 -2.61
N LEU A 86 -8.41 -20.25 -3.20
CA LEU A 86 -8.66 -19.32 -4.28
C LEU A 86 -7.63 -19.57 -5.38
N LEU A 87 -8.08 -19.83 -6.59
CA LEU A 87 -7.26 -19.91 -7.78
C LEU A 87 -7.54 -18.68 -8.63
N ILE A 88 -6.49 -17.91 -8.91
CA ILE A 88 -6.58 -16.70 -9.72
C ILE A 88 -5.58 -16.76 -10.88
N GLU A 89 -5.85 -15.97 -11.90
CA GLU A 89 -4.93 -15.71 -13.00
C GLU A 89 -3.55 -15.29 -12.48
N HIS A 90 -2.50 -15.82 -13.07
CA HIS A 90 -1.15 -15.28 -12.89
C HIS A 90 -0.99 -14.07 -13.81
N LEU A 91 -0.67 -12.92 -13.22
CA LEU A 91 -0.40 -11.71 -13.99
C LEU A 91 1.04 -11.73 -14.48
N SER A 92 1.22 -11.65 -15.81
CA SER A 92 2.54 -11.50 -16.42
C SER A 92 3.12 -10.10 -16.15
N GLY A 93 4.44 -10.01 -16.09
CA GLY A 93 5.15 -8.75 -15.88
C GLY A 93 6.01 -8.74 -14.62
N ASN A 94 6.50 -7.56 -14.27
CA ASN A 94 7.32 -7.33 -13.09
C ASN A 94 6.54 -6.51 -12.04
N THR A 95 6.81 -6.76 -10.76
CA THR A 95 6.31 -5.87 -9.72
C THR A 95 6.92 -4.48 -9.88
N PHE A 96 6.19 -3.45 -9.45
CA PHE A 96 6.73 -2.10 -9.42
C PHE A 96 8.03 -2.03 -8.59
N GLU A 97 8.11 -2.80 -7.50
CA GLU A 97 9.32 -2.96 -6.69
C GLU A 97 10.52 -3.45 -7.54
N GLN A 98 10.33 -4.53 -8.31
CA GLN A 98 11.39 -5.07 -9.18
C GLN A 98 11.86 -4.03 -10.20
N ILE A 99 10.93 -3.25 -10.76
CA ILE A 99 11.26 -2.19 -11.73
C ILE A 99 12.02 -1.05 -11.07
N VAL A 100 11.62 -0.61 -9.88
CA VAL A 100 12.33 0.41 -9.11
C VAL A 100 13.76 -0.02 -8.79
N LEU A 101 13.96 -1.27 -8.41
CA LEU A 101 15.26 -1.79 -8.02
C LEU A 101 16.17 -2.11 -9.21
N ASN A 102 15.63 -2.71 -10.26
CA ASN A 102 16.44 -3.36 -11.29
C ASN A 102 16.11 -2.93 -12.73
N GLY A 103 14.99 -2.24 -12.95
CA GLY A 103 14.56 -1.85 -14.29
C GLY A 103 15.43 -0.74 -14.90
N SER A 104 15.41 -0.60 -16.23
CA SER A 104 16.02 0.53 -16.91
C SER A 104 15.33 1.85 -16.57
N THR A 105 15.98 2.97 -16.81
CA THR A 105 15.35 4.30 -16.64
C THR A 105 14.15 4.47 -17.56
N GLU A 106 14.22 3.95 -18.77
CA GLU A 106 13.13 3.95 -19.74
C GLU A 106 11.91 3.19 -19.20
N THR A 107 12.11 1.94 -18.77
CA THR A 107 11.03 1.12 -18.17
C THR A 107 10.42 1.80 -16.95
N LEU A 108 11.25 2.45 -16.11
CA LEU A 108 10.76 3.17 -14.95
C LEU A 108 9.89 4.38 -15.35
N ASN A 109 10.29 5.13 -16.36
CA ASN A 109 9.50 6.24 -16.87
C ASN A 109 8.18 5.77 -17.47
N ASP A 110 8.20 4.67 -18.24
CA ASP A 110 7.00 4.08 -18.83
C ASP A 110 6.00 3.65 -17.74
N VAL A 111 6.46 2.92 -16.73
CA VAL A 111 5.57 2.47 -15.65
C VAL A 111 5.04 3.62 -14.81
N LEU A 112 5.82 4.67 -14.58
CA LEU A 112 5.35 5.87 -13.86
C LEU A 112 4.29 6.63 -14.66
N GLN A 113 4.46 6.73 -15.98
CA GLN A 113 3.45 7.34 -16.84
C GLN A 113 2.16 6.52 -16.87
N GLU A 114 2.28 5.20 -16.96
CA GLU A 114 1.12 4.32 -16.94
C GLU A 114 0.43 4.30 -15.57
N LEU A 115 1.20 4.40 -14.48
CA LEU A 115 0.64 4.55 -13.13
C LEU A 115 -0.15 5.86 -13.00
N LYS A 116 0.38 6.97 -13.54
CA LYS A 116 -0.33 8.26 -13.57
C LYS A 116 -1.66 8.12 -14.33
N ASN A 117 -1.63 7.53 -15.53
CA ASN A 117 -2.81 7.33 -16.36
C ASN A 117 -3.86 6.47 -15.65
N THR A 118 -3.44 5.32 -15.12
CA THR A 118 -4.31 4.38 -14.42
C THR A 118 -4.97 5.02 -13.20
N LEU A 119 -4.20 5.69 -12.35
CA LEU A 119 -4.74 6.34 -11.15
C LEU A 119 -5.66 7.51 -11.50
N HIS A 120 -5.30 8.31 -12.52
CA HIS A 120 -6.18 9.38 -12.96
C HIS A 120 -7.54 8.85 -13.43
N SER A 121 -7.55 7.79 -14.25
CA SER A 121 -8.79 7.14 -14.70
C SER A 121 -9.56 6.56 -13.53
N VAL A 122 -8.93 5.75 -12.67
CA VAL A 122 -9.60 5.13 -11.50
C VAL A 122 -10.18 6.19 -10.59
N TRP A 123 -9.40 7.19 -10.19
CA TRP A 123 -9.88 8.20 -9.26
C TRP A 123 -10.97 9.10 -9.85
N THR A 124 -10.87 9.43 -11.15
CA THR A 124 -11.89 10.26 -11.82
C THR A 124 -13.19 9.49 -12.03
N GLU A 125 -13.12 8.26 -12.51
CA GLU A 125 -14.30 7.46 -12.84
C GLU A 125 -15.03 6.94 -11.59
N THR A 126 -14.30 6.78 -10.47
CA THR A 126 -14.88 6.31 -9.20
C THR A 126 -15.14 7.42 -8.19
N LEU A 127 -14.91 8.70 -8.57
CA LEU A 127 -15.14 9.83 -7.68
C LEU A 127 -16.61 9.87 -7.25
N ALA A 128 -16.82 9.76 -5.94
CA ALA A 128 -18.12 9.88 -5.32
C ALA A 128 -18.15 11.11 -4.41
N ASP A 129 -19.12 11.98 -4.59
CA ASP A 129 -19.36 13.19 -3.77
C ASP A 129 -19.86 12.78 -2.37
N LYS A 130 -18.96 12.15 -1.62
CA LYS A 130 -19.19 11.68 -0.26
C LYS A 130 -17.94 11.88 0.56
N PRO A 131 -17.93 12.85 1.47
CA PRO A 131 -16.81 13.05 2.37
C PRO A 131 -16.46 11.81 3.18
N VAL A 132 -15.17 11.60 3.39
CA VAL A 132 -14.67 10.41 4.10
C VAL A 132 -13.44 10.75 4.93
N SER A 133 -13.31 10.13 6.10
CA SER A 133 -12.09 10.15 6.92
C SER A 133 -11.38 8.82 6.86
N ALA A 134 -10.06 8.86 6.67
CA ALA A 134 -9.21 7.68 6.71
C ALA A 134 -8.93 7.20 8.14
N GLU A 135 -9.10 8.07 9.14
CA GLU A 135 -8.82 7.80 10.56
C GLU A 135 -7.38 7.25 10.74
N PHE A 136 -6.38 7.94 10.20
CA PHE A 136 -4.98 7.49 10.20
C PHE A 136 -4.43 7.29 11.61
N MET A 137 -4.74 8.19 12.54
CA MET A 137 -4.28 8.06 13.93
C MET A 137 -4.92 6.86 14.64
N ARG A 138 -6.20 6.58 14.36
CA ARG A 138 -6.83 5.36 14.84
C ARG A 138 -6.21 4.09 14.22
N GLN A 139 -5.76 4.15 12.97
CA GLN A 139 -5.02 3.04 12.34
C GLN A 139 -3.63 2.88 12.96
N LEU A 140 -2.97 3.97 13.34
CA LEU A 140 -1.69 3.98 14.06
C LEU A 140 -1.86 3.33 15.44
N ASP A 141 -2.81 3.80 16.25
CA ASP A 141 -3.11 3.31 17.59
C ASP A 141 -3.29 1.77 17.62
N LYS A 142 -4.05 1.23 16.68
CA LYS A 142 -4.27 -0.22 16.56
C LYS A 142 -3.01 -1.05 16.28
N ARG A 143 -1.91 -0.43 15.88
CA ARG A 143 -0.69 -1.14 15.42
C ARG A 143 0.58 -0.71 16.14
N ILE A 144 0.52 0.34 16.96
CA ILE A 144 1.73 0.87 17.60
C ILE A 144 2.32 -0.13 18.61
N SER A 145 1.48 -0.94 19.26
CA SER A 145 1.93 -2.01 20.16
C SER A 145 2.77 -3.06 19.42
N ASP A 146 2.43 -3.39 18.17
CA ASP A 146 3.22 -4.30 17.35
C ASP A 146 4.59 -3.69 16.99
N VAL A 147 4.64 -2.37 16.80
CA VAL A 147 5.91 -1.64 16.58
C VAL A 147 6.79 -1.72 17.81
N TYR A 148 6.25 -1.44 18.98
CA TYR A 148 7.00 -1.49 20.26
C TYR A 148 7.42 -2.92 20.65
N ALA A 149 6.69 -3.92 20.20
CA ALA A 149 7.09 -5.33 20.39
C ALA A 149 8.37 -5.68 19.59
N VAL A 150 8.58 -5.07 18.42
CA VAL A 150 9.77 -5.28 17.57
C VAL A 150 10.89 -4.30 17.93
N HIS A 151 10.55 -3.05 18.25
CA HIS A 151 11.44 -1.94 18.56
C HIS A 151 11.07 -1.30 19.90
N PRO A 152 11.38 -1.93 21.05
CA PRO A 152 11.02 -1.40 22.38
C PRO A 152 11.59 -0.02 22.67
N GLU A 153 12.71 0.32 22.05
CA GLU A 153 13.38 1.61 22.15
C GLU A 153 12.57 2.79 21.58
N PHE A 154 11.53 2.52 20.78
CA PHE A 154 10.64 3.55 20.25
C PHE A 154 9.52 3.94 21.23
N GLN A 155 9.30 3.12 22.26
CA GLN A 155 8.35 3.44 23.32
C GLN A 155 9.00 4.40 24.31
N ASP A 156 9.06 5.66 23.94
CA ASP A 156 9.57 6.72 24.79
C ASP A 156 8.54 7.18 25.84
N ARG A 157 9.04 7.83 26.89
CA ARG A 157 8.21 8.48 27.92
C ARG A 157 8.43 9.99 27.84
N LEU A 158 7.53 10.75 28.46
CA LEU A 158 7.75 12.16 28.70
C LEU A 158 9.12 12.36 29.39
N GLN A 159 9.94 13.16 28.79
CA GLN A 159 11.28 13.49 29.30
C GLN A 159 11.36 14.99 29.58
N VAL A 160 12.21 15.36 30.52
CA VAL A 160 12.59 16.77 30.76
C VAL A 160 14.06 16.91 30.37
N ILE A 161 14.35 17.69 29.34
CA ILE A 161 15.71 17.95 28.87
C ILE A 161 15.96 19.44 29.00
N CYS A 162 16.97 19.80 29.77
CA CYS A 162 17.31 21.21 30.07
C CYS A 162 16.12 22.05 30.57
N GLY A 163 15.22 21.43 31.36
CA GLY A 163 14.02 22.08 31.88
C GLY A 163 12.87 22.17 30.90
N LEU A 164 13.01 21.64 29.67
CA LEU A 164 11.96 21.59 28.68
C LEU A 164 11.32 20.20 28.63
N GLU A 165 10.00 20.15 28.63
CA GLU A 165 9.25 18.91 28.43
C GLU A 165 9.34 18.47 26.97
N VAL A 166 9.82 17.22 26.74
CA VAL A 166 9.81 16.55 25.44
C VAL A 166 8.70 15.52 25.47
N PRO A 167 7.59 15.73 24.73
CA PRO A 167 6.46 14.82 24.75
C PRO A 167 6.83 13.46 24.14
N SER A 168 6.23 12.39 24.66
CA SER A 168 6.34 11.07 24.07
C SER A 168 5.64 10.97 22.70
N PHE A 169 6.04 9.98 21.90
CA PHE A 169 5.39 9.71 20.61
C PHE A 169 3.89 9.48 20.78
N ASP A 170 3.48 8.72 21.80
CA ASP A 170 2.07 8.45 22.08
C ASP A 170 1.29 9.73 22.45
N SER A 171 1.92 10.66 23.21
CA SER A 171 1.33 11.95 23.53
C SER A 171 1.14 12.83 22.29
N LEU A 172 2.13 12.82 21.38
CA LEU A 172 2.04 13.54 20.10
C LEU A 172 0.93 12.95 19.21
N ALA A 173 0.86 11.62 19.12
CA ALA A 173 -0.16 10.92 18.34
C ALA A 173 -1.57 11.17 18.87
N ALA A 174 -1.74 11.23 20.20
CA ALA A 174 -3.04 11.56 20.81
C ALA A 174 -3.51 12.96 20.45
N LYS A 175 -2.63 13.99 20.56
CA LYS A 175 -2.94 15.36 20.14
C LYS A 175 -3.24 15.46 18.64
N ALA A 176 -2.49 14.76 17.82
CA ALA A 176 -2.72 14.71 16.38
C ALA A 176 -4.07 14.06 16.05
N ALA A 177 -4.50 13.03 16.81
CA ALA A 177 -5.81 12.41 16.66
C ALA A 177 -6.97 13.39 16.91
N GLU A 178 -6.82 14.31 17.87
CA GLU A 178 -7.81 15.37 18.12
C GLU A 178 -7.96 16.29 16.89
N ILE A 179 -6.83 16.68 16.27
CA ILE A 179 -6.83 17.49 15.04
C ILE A 179 -7.48 16.71 13.89
N GLU A 180 -7.15 15.42 13.73
CA GLU A 180 -7.67 14.59 12.65
C GLU A 180 -9.21 14.44 12.71
N THR A 181 -9.84 14.53 13.89
CA THR A 181 -11.31 14.40 14.00
C THR A 181 -12.08 15.43 13.17
N GLY A 182 -11.50 16.59 12.92
CA GLY A 182 -12.07 17.65 12.08
C GLY A 182 -11.74 17.53 10.59
N LEU A 183 -10.91 16.55 10.19
CA LEU A 183 -10.42 16.42 8.82
C LEU A 183 -11.15 15.33 8.04
N GLN A 184 -11.63 15.70 6.86
CA GLN A 184 -12.22 14.76 5.90
C GLN A 184 -11.72 15.07 4.49
N ALA A 185 -11.59 14.03 3.68
CA ALA A 185 -11.52 14.22 2.23
C ALA A 185 -12.88 14.73 1.74
N PRO A 186 -12.93 15.70 0.82
CA PRO A 186 -14.21 16.24 0.33
C PRO A 186 -15.02 15.23 -0.48
N PHE A 187 -14.37 14.18 -0.98
CA PHE A 187 -14.95 13.10 -1.77
C PHE A 187 -14.24 11.77 -1.44
N SER A 188 -14.81 10.68 -1.88
CA SER A 188 -14.18 9.37 -1.84
C SER A 188 -13.95 8.83 -3.25
N VAL A 189 -12.93 7.97 -3.42
CA VAL A 189 -12.69 7.21 -4.63
C VAL A 189 -12.53 5.73 -4.29
N TYR A 190 -12.61 4.85 -5.29
CA TYR A 190 -12.33 3.45 -5.05
C TYR A 190 -10.82 3.22 -4.97
N ILE A 191 -10.34 2.76 -3.82
CA ILE A 191 -8.90 2.59 -3.54
C ILE A 191 -8.53 1.11 -3.46
N HIS A 192 -7.23 0.83 -3.65
CA HIS A 192 -6.65 -0.48 -3.37
C HIS A 192 -6.65 -0.80 -1.87
N GLY A 193 -6.34 0.19 -1.04
CA GLY A 193 -6.32 0.09 0.43
C GLY A 193 -5.05 -0.52 1.02
N ASP A 194 -4.18 -1.13 0.19
CA ASP A 194 -2.86 -1.64 0.54
C ASP A 194 -1.87 -1.46 -0.63
N PHE A 195 -1.76 -0.22 -1.13
CA PHE A 195 -1.09 0.16 -2.36
C PHE A 195 0.44 0.11 -2.25
N ASN A 196 0.95 -1.05 -1.80
CA ASN A 196 2.37 -1.34 -1.77
C ASN A 196 2.89 -1.60 -3.19
N ILE A 197 4.14 -1.27 -3.42
CA ILE A 197 4.79 -1.42 -4.74
C ILE A 197 4.96 -2.87 -5.20
N ASP A 198 4.91 -3.83 -4.29
CA ASP A 198 4.90 -5.28 -4.57
C ASP A 198 3.50 -5.80 -4.98
N ASN A 199 2.44 -5.00 -4.76
CA ASN A 199 1.06 -5.30 -5.17
C ASN A 199 0.70 -4.74 -6.55
N LEU A 200 1.62 -4.08 -7.23
CA LEU A 200 1.45 -3.49 -8.55
C LEU A 200 2.28 -4.26 -9.56
N ILE A 201 1.62 -4.85 -10.56
CA ILE A 201 2.27 -5.61 -11.63
C ILE A 201 2.21 -4.78 -12.92
N TYR A 202 3.35 -4.54 -13.53
CA TYR A 202 3.43 -3.88 -14.83
C TYR A 202 3.80 -4.88 -15.92
N ASP A 203 2.90 -5.01 -16.88
CA ASP A 203 3.12 -5.75 -18.12
C ASP A 203 3.64 -4.77 -19.20
N ALA A 204 4.94 -4.87 -19.49
CA ALA A 204 5.57 -4.01 -20.49
C ALA A 204 5.10 -4.27 -21.92
N ASN A 205 4.65 -5.51 -22.23
CA ASN A 205 4.18 -5.88 -23.56
C ASN A 205 2.84 -5.22 -23.87
N ASN A 206 1.94 -5.17 -22.88
CA ASN A 206 0.62 -4.59 -23.01
C ASN A 206 0.56 -3.15 -22.49
N ARG A 207 1.65 -2.63 -21.89
CA ARG A 207 1.75 -1.31 -21.23
C ARG A 207 0.61 -1.12 -20.24
N GLN A 208 0.40 -2.10 -19.36
CA GLN A 208 -0.73 -2.13 -18.45
C GLN A 208 -0.26 -2.39 -17.02
N ILE A 209 -0.84 -1.65 -16.06
CA ILE A 209 -0.71 -1.94 -14.63
C ILE A 209 -1.90 -2.79 -14.20
N ARG A 210 -1.63 -3.80 -13.37
CA ARG A 210 -2.64 -4.65 -12.73
C ARG A 210 -2.35 -4.79 -11.24
N TYR A 211 -3.40 -5.02 -10.45
CA TYR A 211 -3.35 -5.02 -9.00
C TYR A 211 -3.53 -6.42 -8.43
N VAL A 212 -2.81 -6.73 -7.35
CA VAL A 212 -2.95 -7.97 -6.56
C VAL A 212 -3.17 -7.64 -5.07
N ASP A 213 -3.62 -8.63 -4.29
CA ASP A 213 -3.89 -8.50 -2.83
C ASP A 213 -4.99 -7.47 -2.49
N LEU A 214 -6.13 -7.60 -3.13
CA LEU A 214 -7.25 -6.64 -3.16
C LEU A 214 -8.21 -6.73 -1.95
N HIS A 215 -7.80 -7.39 -0.87
CA HIS A 215 -8.68 -7.67 0.27
C HIS A 215 -9.09 -6.42 1.09
N ARG A 216 -8.49 -5.25 0.84
CA ARG A 216 -8.77 -3.97 1.52
C ARG A 216 -9.44 -2.94 0.63
N SER A 217 -9.71 -3.28 -0.61
CA SER A 217 -10.29 -2.34 -1.60
C SER A 217 -11.69 -1.88 -1.17
N ARG A 218 -11.93 -0.60 -1.32
CA ARG A 218 -13.20 0.06 -0.94
C ARG A 218 -13.21 1.52 -1.38
N TYR A 219 -14.36 2.15 -1.34
CA TYR A 219 -14.45 3.62 -1.39
C TYR A 219 -13.84 4.23 -0.12
N MET A 220 -12.88 5.13 -0.31
CA MET A 220 -12.11 5.73 0.78
C MET A 220 -11.39 7.00 0.30
N ASP A 221 -10.67 7.65 1.22
CA ASP A 221 -9.69 8.69 0.93
C ASP A 221 -8.50 8.12 0.15
N TYR A 222 -8.24 8.67 -1.04
CA TYR A 222 -7.12 8.25 -1.91
C TYR A 222 -5.75 8.48 -1.26
N VAL A 223 -5.63 9.39 -0.31
CA VAL A 223 -4.42 9.64 0.46
C VAL A 223 -3.94 8.38 1.20
N GLN A 224 -4.86 7.45 1.52
CA GLN A 224 -4.50 6.13 2.04
C GLN A 224 -3.52 5.41 1.12
N ASP A 225 -3.83 5.32 -0.18
CA ASP A 225 -2.98 4.65 -1.15
C ASP A 225 -1.71 5.47 -1.44
N VAL A 226 -1.84 6.81 -1.50
CA VAL A 226 -0.69 7.70 -1.71
C VAL A 226 0.37 7.50 -0.62
N SER A 227 -0.02 7.55 0.64
CA SER A 227 0.91 7.39 1.77
C SER A 227 1.53 6.00 1.84
N VAL A 228 0.78 4.95 1.48
CA VAL A 228 1.30 3.58 1.43
C VAL A 228 2.33 3.43 0.32
N PHE A 229 2.04 3.92 -0.89
CA PHE A 229 2.98 3.86 -2.01
C PHE A 229 4.31 4.57 -1.70
N MET A 230 4.23 5.82 -1.20
CA MET A 230 5.42 6.59 -0.88
C MET A 230 6.31 5.88 0.16
N VAL A 231 5.70 5.38 1.24
CA VAL A 231 6.45 4.70 2.30
C VAL A 231 6.90 3.30 1.90
N SER A 232 6.16 2.58 1.06
CA SER A 232 6.59 1.27 0.57
C SER A 232 7.84 1.35 -0.31
N ASN A 233 8.00 2.42 -1.08
CA ASN A 233 9.25 2.74 -1.79
C ASN A 233 10.37 3.07 -0.80
N TYR A 234 10.11 3.98 0.15
CA TYR A 234 11.14 4.45 1.09
C TYR A 234 11.74 3.33 1.95
N ARG A 235 10.91 2.40 2.41
CA ARG A 235 11.31 1.28 3.29
C ARG A 235 12.12 0.17 2.61
N LEU A 236 12.36 0.25 1.30
CA LEU A 236 13.24 -0.70 0.62
C LEU A 236 14.63 -0.68 1.26
N GLN A 237 15.11 -1.86 1.67
CA GLN A 237 16.40 -2.01 2.37
C GLN A 237 17.56 -1.99 1.37
N VAL A 238 17.82 -0.83 0.79
CA VAL A 238 18.86 -0.60 -0.20
C VAL A 238 19.83 0.45 0.33
N LEU A 239 21.12 0.17 0.25
CA LEU A 239 22.19 1.08 0.69
C LEU A 239 22.85 1.82 -0.48
N ASP A 240 22.71 1.33 -1.72
CA ASP A 240 23.29 1.97 -2.90
C ASP A 240 22.72 3.39 -3.09
N PRO A 241 23.58 4.44 -3.08
CA PRO A 241 23.14 5.82 -3.18
C PRO A 241 22.45 6.15 -4.52
N VAL A 242 22.78 5.43 -5.61
CA VAL A 242 22.17 5.65 -6.93
C VAL A 242 20.73 5.14 -6.88
N VAL A 243 20.54 3.94 -6.35
CA VAL A 243 19.19 3.36 -6.18
C VAL A 243 18.36 4.17 -5.17
N ARG A 244 18.96 4.67 -4.08
CA ARG A 244 18.28 5.56 -3.13
C ARG A 244 17.78 6.85 -3.77
N ARG A 245 18.62 7.52 -4.59
CA ARG A 245 18.18 8.71 -5.35
C ARG A 245 17.06 8.40 -6.34
N ARG A 246 17.12 7.23 -7.00
CA ARG A 246 16.05 6.76 -7.88
C ARG A 246 14.74 6.57 -7.12
N ILE A 247 14.77 5.92 -5.95
CA ILE A 247 13.62 5.74 -5.06
C ILE A 247 13.04 7.11 -4.66
N ALA A 248 13.88 8.05 -4.24
CA ALA A 248 13.45 9.41 -3.90
C ALA A 248 12.77 10.10 -5.09
N GLY A 249 13.33 9.98 -6.29
CA GLY A 249 12.74 10.50 -7.52
C GLY A 249 11.34 9.91 -7.82
N VAL A 250 11.16 8.61 -7.60
CA VAL A 250 9.85 7.93 -7.73
C VAL A 250 8.85 8.50 -6.73
N ILE A 251 9.24 8.65 -5.47
CA ILE A 251 8.36 9.19 -4.40
C ILE A 251 7.93 10.61 -4.73
N CYS A 252 8.88 11.49 -5.11
CA CYS A 252 8.60 12.88 -5.48
C CYS A 252 7.72 12.99 -6.73
N ASN A 253 7.92 12.10 -7.71
CA ASN A 253 7.06 12.06 -8.90
C ASN A 253 5.62 11.65 -8.53
N PHE A 254 5.47 10.61 -7.72
CA PHE A 254 4.17 10.12 -7.29
C PHE A 254 3.41 11.14 -6.44
N TYR A 255 4.11 11.82 -5.52
CA TYR A 255 3.53 12.94 -4.76
C TYR A 255 2.97 14.02 -5.69
N ARG A 256 3.72 14.41 -6.75
CA ARG A 256 3.25 15.42 -7.71
C ARG A 256 1.99 14.98 -8.46
N ILE A 257 1.89 13.70 -8.82
CA ILE A 257 0.68 13.12 -9.44
C ILE A 257 -0.53 13.28 -8.51
N ALA A 258 -0.37 12.93 -7.23
CA ALA A 258 -1.45 13.04 -6.26
C ALA A 258 -1.82 14.50 -5.94
N ALA A 259 -0.84 15.38 -5.83
CA ALA A 259 -1.06 16.82 -5.61
C ALA A 259 -1.76 17.50 -6.80
N GLU A 260 -1.43 17.10 -8.04
CA GLU A 260 -2.12 17.54 -9.25
C GLU A 260 -3.60 17.13 -9.23
N PHE A 261 -3.88 15.88 -8.85
CA PHE A 261 -5.26 15.41 -8.72
C PHE A 261 -6.02 16.17 -7.63
N ALA A 262 -5.40 16.40 -6.47
CA ALA A 262 -5.98 17.20 -5.38
C ALA A 262 -6.33 18.62 -5.84
N ALA A 263 -5.40 19.29 -6.50
CA ALA A 263 -5.61 20.66 -6.99
C ALA A 263 -6.75 20.73 -8.03
N ASN A 264 -6.80 19.80 -8.97
CA ASN A 264 -7.85 19.71 -9.99
C ASN A 264 -9.24 19.48 -9.39
N ASN A 265 -9.32 18.83 -8.23
CA ASN A 265 -10.57 18.53 -7.53
C ASN A 265 -10.82 19.46 -6.32
N LYS A 266 -10.05 20.54 -6.16
CA LYS A 266 -10.20 21.54 -5.08
C LYS A 266 -10.12 20.93 -3.68
N ASP A 267 -9.27 19.94 -3.50
CA ASP A 267 -9.05 19.27 -2.22
C ASP A 267 -8.01 20.03 -1.38
N SER A 268 -8.44 21.08 -0.70
CA SER A 268 -7.57 21.96 0.11
C SER A 268 -6.94 21.25 1.31
N SER A 269 -7.52 20.15 1.78
CA SER A 269 -7.02 19.39 2.94
C SER A 269 -6.04 18.26 2.58
N PHE A 270 -5.74 18.04 1.31
CA PHE A 270 -4.88 16.96 0.82
C PHE A 270 -3.54 16.87 1.57
N GLU A 271 -2.82 17.97 1.65
CA GLU A 271 -1.47 18.02 2.22
C GLU A 271 -1.46 17.62 3.71
N LEU A 272 -2.39 18.17 4.49
CA LEU A 272 -2.47 17.84 5.91
C LEU A 272 -2.88 16.38 6.11
N ARG A 273 -3.86 15.86 5.35
CA ARG A 273 -4.24 14.44 5.40
C ARG A 273 -3.11 13.53 4.95
N LEU A 274 -2.29 13.97 3.97
CA LEU A 274 -1.11 13.21 3.56
C LEU A 274 -0.07 13.12 4.69
N ALA A 275 0.14 14.20 5.45
CA ALA A 275 1.01 14.16 6.61
C ALA A 275 0.56 13.10 7.63
N PHE A 276 -0.73 13.03 7.96
CA PHE A 276 -1.29 11.98 8.82
C PHE A 276 -1.08 10.57 8.24
N GLY A 277 -1.33 10.41 6.93
CA GLY A 277 -1.12 9.16 6.23
C GLY A 277 0.34 8.69 6.27
N LEU A 278 1.27 9.62 6.10
CA LEU A 278 2.71 9.36 6.18
C LEU A 278 3.15 9.01 7.61
N VAL A 279 2.68 9.74 8.63
CA VAL A 279 2.92 9.38 10.04
C VAL A 279 2.53 7.93 10.30
N ARG A 280 1.29 7.58 9.98
CA ARG A 280 0.79 6.23 10.15
C ARG A 280 1.64 5.20 9.36
N SER A 281 1.93 5.48 8.09
CA SER A 281 2.64 4.54 7.23
C SER A 281 4.10 4.37 7.64
N LEU A 282 4.83 5.46 7.94
CA LEU A 282 6.21 5.43 8.42
C LEU A 282 6.33 4.68 9.74
N ALA A 283 5.55 5.06 10.76
CA ALA A 283 5.63 4.44 12.07
C ALA A 283 5.25 2.95 12.01
N THR A 284 4.10 2.60 11.42
CA THR A 284 3.63 1.21 11.45
C THR A 284 4.41 0.26 10.54
N SER A 285 5.13 0.76 9.54
CA SER A 285 5.95 -0.08 8.67
C SER A 285 7.23 -0.57 9.37
N THR A 286 7.71 0.12 10.41
CA THR A 286 8.93 -0.26 11.13
C THR A 286 8.85 -1.66 11.73
N ARG A 287 7.65 -2.16 12.09
CA ARG A 287 7.49 -3.53 12.60
C ARG A 287 7.94 -4.63 11.62
N PHE A 288 8.14 -4.29 10.35
CA PHE A 288 8.64 -5.21 9.32
C PHE A 288 10.11 -4.97 8.97
N ILE A 289 10.77 -4.00 9.60
CA ILE A 289 12.13 -3.57 9.31
C ILE A 289 13.01 -3.98 10.49
N LEU A 290 13.88 -4.96 10.28
CA LEU A 290 14.81 -5.42 11.30
C LEU A 290 16.10 -4.60 11.33
N ASP A 291 16.43 -3.90 10.25
CA ASP A 291 17.52 -2.90 10.24
C ASP A 291 17.14 -1.73 11.16
N ARG A 292 17.90 -1.59 12.25
CA ARG A 292 17.60 -0.62 13.32
C ARG A 292 17.76 0.82 12.88
N ASP A 293 18.74 1.11 12.04
CA ASP A 293 19.00 2.48 11.59
C ASP A 293 17.92 2.95 10.64
N LEU A 294 17.51 2.10 9.69
CA LEU A 294 16.38 2.39 8.80
C LEU A 294 15.08 2.53 9.60
N ALA A 295 14.78 1.58 10.49
CA ALA A 295 13.58 1.65 11.33
C ALA A 295 13.53 2.91 12.18
N ARG A 296 14.65 3.25 12.83
CA ARG A 296 14.79 4.49 13.62
C ARG A 296 14.61 5.73 12.76
N GLY A 297 15.25 5.77 11.59
CA GLY A 297 15.10 6.85 10.63
C GLY A 297 13.66 7.07 10.19
N MET A 298 12.91 5.98 9.93
CA MET A 298 11.48 6.02 9.60
C MET A 298 10.64 6.53 10.78
N PHE A 299 10.88 6.02 11.98
CA PHE A 299 10.13 6.40 13.18
C PHE A 299 10.36 7.87 13.54
N LEU A 300 11.60 8.37 13.43
CA LEU A 300 11.92 9.79 13.65
C LEU A 300 11.24 10.71 12.64
N ARG A 301 11.10 10.30 11.39
CA ARG A 301 10.33 11.04 10.37
C ARG A 301 8.84 11.12 10.69
N ALA A 302 8.27 10.02 11.19
CA ALA A 302 6.90 10.02 11.68
C ALA A 302 6.72 10.99 12.87
N ARG A 303 7.66 10.97 13.82
CA ARG A 303 7.68 11.90 14.94
C ARG A 303 7.81 13.36 14.49
N TYR A 304 8.72 13.64 13.56
CA TYR A 304 8.89 14.99 12.99
C TYR A 304 7.59 15.54 12.40
N LEU A 305 6.89 14.71 11.59
CA LEU A 305 5.59 15.11 11.05
C LEU A 305 4.54 15.35 12.13
N LEU A 306 4.48 14.52 13.17
CA LEU A 306 3.57 14.76 14.31
C LEU A 306 3.86 16.09 14.98
N GLU A 307 5.13 16.42 15.21
CA GLU A 307 5.55 17.69 15.80
C GLU A 307 5.20 18.89 14.92
N GLN A 308 5.25 18.74 13.60
CA GLN A 308 4.78 19.77 12.65
C GLN A 308 3.26 19.95 12.77
N ILE A 309 2.51 18.86 12.68
CA ILE A 309 1.03 18.86 12.70
C ILE A 309 0.49 19.53 13.97
N ILE A 310 1.00 19.18 15.14
CA ILE A 310 0.48 19.70 16.41
C ILE A 310 0.81 21.17 16.67
N ARG A 311 1.75 21.74 15.89
CA ARG A 311 2.11 23.18 15.97
C ARG A 311 1.29 24.04 15.02
N LEU A 312 0.52 23.42 14.12
CA LEU A 312 -0.29 24.17 13.17
C LEU A 312 -1.52 24.77 13.86
N GLU A 313 -1.70 26.05 13.63
CA GLU A 313 -2.98 26.70 13.96
C GLU A 313 -4.04 26.34 12.92
N PRO A 314 -5.31 26.22 13.30
CA PRO A 314 -6.38 25.83 12.35
C PRO A 314 -6.45 26.69 11.09
N ALA A 315 -6.13 27.98 11.18
CA ALA A 315 -6.09 28.89 10.04
C ALA A 315 -4.99 28.54 9.01
N ALA A 316 -3.99 27.76 9.40
CA ALA A 316 -2.86 27.37 8.53
C ALA A 316 -3.03 25.98 7.89
N TYR A 317 -4.14 25.26 8.14
CA TYR A 317 -4.31 23.88 7.68
C TYR A 317 -4.31 23.77 6.14
N GLU A 318 -4.93 24.69 5.43
CA GLU A 318 -4.99 24.70 3.97
C GLU A 318 -3.66 25.16 3.32
N ASP A 319 -2.88 25.95 4.04
CA ASP A 319 -1.58 26.44 3.58
C ASP A 319 -0.43 25.48 3.91
N TYR A 320 -0.67 24.49 4.76
CA TYR A 320 0.35 23.49 5.09
C TYR A 320 0.78 22.72 3.85
N ARG A 321 2.09 22.43 3.77
CA ARG A 321 2.68 21.58 2.72
C ARG A 321 3.57 20.54 3.37
N VAL A 322 3.41 19.29 2.95
CA VAL A 322 4.28 18.20 3.41
C VAL A 322 5.70 18.45 2.92
N PRO A 323 6.71 18.45 3.80
CA PRO A 323 8.12 18.60 3.41
C PRO A 323 8.67 17.29 2.81
N VAL A 324 8.20 16.95 1.60
CA VAL A 324 8.47 15.66 0.94
C VAL A 324 9.97 15.45 0.69
N GLU A 325 10.68 16.51 0.26
CA GLU A 325 12.10 16.42 -0.03
C GLU A 325 12.91 16.15 1.24
N GLU A 326 12.61 16.82 2.34
CA GLU A 326 13.27 16.64 3.64
C GLU A 326 13.02 15.24 4.22
N ILE A 327 11.82 14.72 4.01
CA ILE A 327 11.44 13.40 4.53
C ILE A 327 12.03 12.26 3.71
N PHE A 328 12.12 12.38 2.39
CA PHE A 328 12.46 11.25 1.53
C PHE A 328 13.77 11.39 0.76
N CYS A 329 14.35 12.58 0.65
CA CYS A 329 15.57 12.84 -0.10
C CYS A 329 16.77 13.18 0.80
N GLY A 330 16.52 13.47 2.09
CA GLY A 330 17.54 13.82 3.08
C GLY A 330 18.29 12.60 3.66
#